data_1ce68f0ecd98a0cbef5b9f9422a0e125
#
_entry.id   1ce68f0ecd98a0cbef5b9f9422a0e125
#
_cell.length_a   1.000
_cell.length_b   1.000
_cell.length_c   1.000
_cell.angle_alpha   90.00
_cell.angle_beta   90.00
_cell.angle_gamma   90.00
#
_symmetry.space_group_name_H-M   'P 1'
#
loop_
_entity.id
_entity.type
_entity.pdbx_description
1 polymer ?
#
loop_
_entity_poly.entity_id
_entity_poly.type
_entity_poly.pdbx_seq_one_letter_code
_entity_poly.pdbx_strand_id
1 'polypeptide(L)'
;MKTIISALGALLLLAGLSPLSGRFTGNHNVAVAPVVEKSYTPDPSTLDKKVMFGYQGWHATPNDGSGNRVWRHWFGGRSPDSANANFDVWPDMREYPASVQEPTNMSYPDGRKASLYSAYKYEAVDVHFKWLKDNELDGVFEQRFLSDVGSPGGRRHFNQVVRNVKKASEKYKRIYCIMYDISGAGKNWKQNLLADWKYLVDSLQITKSKSYLNHKGRPLLAIWGLGFNHTGFATVSQVDSLLNWFHNGPDKKYRATIMGGVNDNWRSHTSDWMAVYNKLDVLSPWAVGRYGSMAAADNFKERVIVPDIDYCKKQKVDYLPVIFPGFSWYNLRHGRSAFNQIPRNGGNFYWRQSYNVIDAGVKMIYIAMYDEVDEGTAMYKLAKSKADKPARAKFISADQDNEHLPSDWYLQLAGATSNILREGNGNTDKIPRYLFNKIK
;
A
#
# COMPACT_ATOMS: atom_id res chain seq x y z
N MET A 1 38.34 -18.33 -56.09
CA MET A 1 39.37 -19.37 -56.24
C MET A 1 39.13 -20.42 -55.17
N LYS A 2 38.78 -21.63 -55.69
CA LYS A 2 38.99 -22.99 -55.15
C LYS A 2 38.53 -23.29 -53.70
N THR A 3 37.32 -23.89 -53.45
CA THR A 3 36.99 -25.33 -53.60
C THR A 3 38.01 -26.26 -52.96
N ILE A 4 37.62 -27.05 -51.94
CA ILE A 4 37.77 -28.51 -51.89
C ILE A 4 36.80 -29.14 -50.88
N ILE A 5 36.06 -30.12 -51.38
CA ILE A 5 35.14 -31.08 -50.80
C ILE A 5 35.95 -32.30 -50.32
N SER A 6 35.57 -32.96 -49.29
CA SER A 6 35.67 -34.43 -49.22
C SER A 6 34.65 -35.06 -48.29
N ALA A 7 33.92 -35.98 -48.89
CA ALA A 7 32.96 -36.90 -48.31
C ALA A 7 33.69 -38.25 -48.00
N LEU A 8 33.02 -39.11 -47.27
CA LEU A 8 33.00 -40.59 -47.17
C LEU A 8 32.84 -41.01 -45.72
N GLY A 9 32.05 -41.97 -45.31
CA GLY A 9 31.32 -42.99 -46.02
C GLY A 9 30.49 -43.77 -45.00
N ALA A 10 29.39 -44.28 -45.48
CA ALA A 10 28.41 -45.11 -44.75
C ALA A 10 28.94 -46.53 -44.47
N LEU A 11 28.50 -47.13 -43.38
CA LEU A 11 28.47 -48.63 -43.29
C LEU A 11 27.15 -49.03 -42.59
N LEU A 12 26.27 -49.64 -43.37
CA LEU A 12 25.09 -50.39 -42.94
C LEU A 12 25.52 -51.76 -42.39
N LEU A 13 24.95 -52.14 -41.27
CA LEU A 13 24.82 -53.53 -40.87
C LEU A 13 23.39 -53.81 -40.42
N LEU A 14 22.66 -54.53 -41.24
CA LEU A 14 21.39 -55.19 -40.98
C LEU A 14 21.62 -56.49 -40.19
N ALA A 15 20.90 -56.65 -39.09
CA ALA A 15 20.66 -58.01 -38.55
C ALA A 15 19.33 -58.04 -37.75
N GLY A 16 18.38 -58.74 -38.28
CA GLY A 16 17.55 -59.77 -37.63
C GLY A 16 16.37 -59.25 -36.72
N LEU A 17 15.17 -59.26 -37.32
CA LEU A 17 13.88 -59.22 -36.64
C LEU A 17 13.53 -60.51 -35.89
N SER A 18 13.01 -60.41 -34.67
CA SER A 18 11.99 -61.34 -34.16
C SER A 18 11.04 -60.58 -33.21
N PRO A 19 9.73 -60.74 -33.34
CA PRO A 19 8.76 -59.98 -32.50
C PRO A 19 8.43 -60.78 -31.22
N LEU A 20 8.70 -60.18 -30.07
CA LEU A 20 8.14 -60.63 -28.80
C LEU A 20 7.01 -59.67 -28.37
N SER A 21 5.79 -60.19 -28.56
CA SER A 21 4.58 -59.56 -28.01
C SER A 21 4.54 -59.74 -26.50
N GLY A 22 4.88 -58.68 -25.78
CA GLY A 22 4.68 -58.57 -24.34
C GLY A 22 3.73 -57.44 -24.06
N ARG A 23 2.46 -57.72 -23.72
CA ARG A 23 1.53 -56.77 -23.15
C ARG A 23 2.01 -56.38 -21.76
N PHE A 24 2.55 -55.17 -21.61
CA PHE A 24 2.70 -54.53 -20.30
C PHE A 24 1.53 -53.57 -20.11
N THR A 25 0.47 -54.02 -19.43
CA THR A 25 -0.52 -53.18 -18.79
C THR A 25 0.04 -52.76 -17.43
N GLY A 26 0.78 -51.68 -17.40
CA GLY A 26 1.25 -51.06 -16.17
C GLY A 26 0.72 -49.61 -16.15
N ASN A 27 -0.47 -49.39 -15.60
CA ASN A 27 -0.93 -48.05 -15.19
C ASN A 27 -0.06 -47.60 -14.03
N HIS A 28 1.04 -46.95 -14.28
CA HIS A 28 1.73 -46.17 -13.27
C HIS A 28 1.08 -44.80 -13.21
N ASN A 29 -0.01 -44.70 -12.44
CA ASN A 29 -0.44 -43.44 -11.90
C ASN A 29 0.66 -42.94 -10.93
N VAL A 30 1.63 -42.20 -11.45
CA VAL A 30 2.53 -41.40 -10.63
C VAL A 30 1.67 -40.30 -10.08
N ALA A 31 1.18 -40.46 -8.84
CA ALA A 31 0.55 -39.39 -8.09
C ALA A 31 1.62 -38.28 -7.94
N VAL A 32 1.51 -37.25 -8.76
CA VAL A 32 2.25 -36.01 -8.55
C VAL A 32 1.74 -35.45 -7.22
N ALA A 33 2.57 -35.55 -6.18
CA ALA A 33 2.27 -34.94 -4.91
C ALA A 33 1.96 -33.44 -5.18
N PRO A 34 0.90 -32.88 -4.61
CA PRO A 34 0.57 -31.48 -4.79
C PRO A 34 1.80 -30.69 -4.30
N VAL A 35 2.36 -29.87 -5.19
CA VAL A 35 3.35 -28.86 -4.82
C VAL A 35 2.61 -27.92 -3.87
N VAL A 36 2.82 -28.07 -2.58
CA VAL A 36 2.34 -27.12 -1.59
C VAL A 36 3.18 -25.87 -1.82
N GLU A 37 2.68 -24.94 -2.64
CA GLU A 37 3.25 -23.61 -2.73
C GLU A 37 3.29 -23.04 -1.32
N LYS A 38 4.50 -22.84 -0.82
CA LYS A 38 4.74 -22.30 0.51
C LYS A 38 4.25 -20.85 0.50
N SER A 39 3.02 -20.62 0.98
CA SER A 39 2.43 -19.27 0.97
C SER A 39 3.36 -18.32 1.73
N TYR A 40 3.73 -17.22 1.08
CA TYR A 40 4.59 -16.20 1.67
C TYR A 40 4.00 -15.64 2.98
N THR A 41 4.82 -15.55 4.01
CA THR A 41 4.50 -14.91 5.28
C THR A 41 5.60 -13.91 5.60
N PRO A 42 5.29 -12.60 5.71
CA PRO A 42 6.28 -11.58 6.03
C PRO A 42 6.81 -11.74 7.46
N ASP A 43 8.10 -11.51 7.63
CA ASP A 43 8.73 -11.44 8.95
C ASP A 43 8.40 -10.09 9.62
N PRO A 44 7.72 -10.07 10.78
CA PRO A 44 7.36 -8.85 11.48
C PRO A 44 8.51 -8.24 12.29
N SER A 45 9.69 -8.83 12.32
CA SER A 45 10.83 -8.37 13.12
C SER A 45 11.61 -7.22 12.49
N THR A 46 11.40 -6.97 11.19
CA THR A 46 12.11 -5.93 10.43
C THR A 46 11.28 -5.33 9.31
N LEU A 47 11.50 -4.05 9.03
CA LEU A 47 10.99 -3.34 7.85
C LEU A 47 11.84 -3.62 6.60
N ASP A 48 13.05 -4.15 6.74
CA ASP A 48 13.91 -4.48 5.60
C ASP A 48 13.22 -5.47 4.67
N LYS A 49 13.35 -5.22 3.36
CA LYS A 49 12.75 -6.01 2.28
C LYS A 49 11.21 -6.08 2.33
N LYS A 50 10.56 -5.02 2.85
CA LYS A 50 9.10 -4.91 2.93
C LYS A 50 8.58 -3.82 2.01
N VAL A 51 7.42 -4.10 1.43
CA VAL A 51 6.58 -3.15 0.72
C VAL A 51 5.32 -2.94 1.54
N MET A 52 5.23 -1.78 2.19
CA MET A 52 4.12 -1.44 3.07
C MET A 52 3.19 -0.43 2.42
N PHE A 53 1.89 -0.56 2.66
CA PHE A 53 0.90 0.40 2.18
C PHE A 53 0.43 1.32 3.31
N GLY A 54 0.17 2.59 2.99
CA GLY A 54 -0.68 3.39 3.86
C GLY A 54 -2.12 2.88 3.81
N TYR A 55 -2.73 2.65 4.95
CA TYR A 55 -4.10 2.19 5.09
C TYR A 55 -4.89 3.24 5.86
N GLN A 56 -5.81 3.93 5.18
CA GLN A 56 -6.55 5.04 5.76
C GLN A 56 -7.59 4.57 6.79
N GLY A 57 -8.34 3.53 6.44
CA GLY A 57 -9.36 2.96 7.32
C GLY A 57 -10.47 3.94 7.75
N TRP A 58 -10.52 5.12 7.14
CA TRP A 58 -11.39 6.24 7.57
C TRP A 58 -12.80 6.20 7.00
N HIS A 59 -13.05 5.34 5.99
CA HIS A 59 -14.35 5.24 5.33
C HIS A 59 -15.42 4.73 6.28
N ALA A 60 -16.56 5.47 6.37
CA ALA A 60 -17.70 5.11 7.18
C ALA A 60 -19.02 5.28 6.43
N THR A 61 -20.01 4.49 6.82
CA THR A 61 -21.38 4.54 6.30
C THR A 61 -22.38 4.75 7.44
N PRO A 62 -23.58 5.30 7.18
CA PRO A 62 -24.53 5.67 8.24
C PRO A 62 -24.97 4.49 9.13
N ASN A 63 -25.04 3.27 8.56
CA ASN A 63 -25.57 2.09 9.25
C ASN A 63 -24.44 1.08 9.61
N ASP A 64 -23.21 1.57 9.79
CA ASP A 64 -22.05 0.72 10.10
C ASP A 64 -22.00 0.21 11.55
N GLY A 65 -22.88 0.68 12.43
CA GLY A 65 -22.92 0.31 13.85
C GLY A 65 -22.07 1.22 14.75
N SER A 66 -21.32 2.19 14.20
CA SER A 66 -20.53 3.14 14.99
C SER A 66 -21.39 4.15 15.77
N GLY A 67 -22.64 4.34 15.36
CA GLY A 67 -23.52 5.38 15.88
C GLY A 67 -23.22 6.80 15.34
N ASN A 68 -22.25 6.95 14.47
CA ASN A 68 -21.91 8.26 13.89
C ASN A 68 -22.90 8.70 12.80
N ARG A 69 -23.57 7.76 12.13
CA ARG A 69 -24.61 8.00 11.09
C ARG A 69 -24.16 8.94 9.98
N VAL A 70 -22.93 8.80 9.49
CA VAL A 70 -22.31 9.66 8.48
C VAL A 70 -21.71 8.84 7.34
N TRP A 71 -21.70 9.44 6.14
CA TRP A 71 -20.89 9.01 5.01
C TRP A 71 -19.52 9.68 5.09
N ARG A 72 -18.60 9.09 5.84
CA ARG A 72 -17.28 9.70 6.01
C ARG A 72 -16.36 9.30 4.87
N HIS A 73 -15.67 10.29 4.29
CA HIS A 73 -14.77 10.18 3.15
C HIS A 73 -15.42 9.67 1.84
N TRP A 74 -16.69 9.30 1.87
CA TRP A 74 -17.44 8.96 0.66
C TRP A 74 -18.19 10.16 0.10
N PHE A 75 -18.93 10.88 0.92
CA PHE A 75 -19.78 11.99 0.49
C PHE A 75 -19.71 13.18 1.42
N GLY A 76 -19.71 14.39 0.86
CA GLY A 76 -19.66 15.67 1.58
C GLY A 76 -20.98 16.13 2.18
N GLY A 77 -22.00 15.27 2.26
CA GLY A 77 -23.32 15.59 2.77
C GLY A 77 -24.09 14.36 3.20
N ARG A 78 -25.40 14.53 3.42
CA ARG A 78 -26.29 13.41 3.81
C ARG A 78 -26.73 12.55 2.63
N SER A 79 -26.75 13.11 1.41
CA SER A 79 -27.19 12.41 0.22
C SER A 79 -26.02 11.71 -0.46
N PRO A 80 -26.02 10.35 -0.56
CA PRO A 80 -24.96 9.60 -1.20
C PRO A 80 -25.14 9.54 -2.73
N ASP A 81 -25.03 10.68 -3.39
CA ASP A 81 -25.16 10.82 -4.83
C ASP A 81 -23.88 11.42 -5.48
N SER A 82 -23.86 11.44 -6.81
CA SER A 82 -22.68 11.89 -7.57
C SER A 82 -22.30 13.35 -7.35
N ALA A 83 -23.25 14.23 -6.96
CA ALA A 83 -22.97 15.64 -6.72
C ALA A 83 -22.25 15.89 -5.40
N ASN A 84 -22.40 14.96 -4.46
CA ASN A 84 -21.80 15.00 -3.13
C ASN A 84 -20.58 14.06 -2.97
N ALA A 85 -20.17 13.35 -4.02
CA ALA A 85 -19.03 12.46 -3.95
C ALA A 85 -17.73 13.23 -3.67
N ASN A 86 -16.94 12.76 -2.71
CA ASN A 86 -15.64 13.32 -2.34
C ASN A 86 -14.47 12.43 -2.79
N PHE A 87 -14.72 11.43 -3.62
CA PHE A 87 -13.71 10.47 -4.03
C PHE A 87 -13.76 10.22 -5.53
N ASP A 88 -12.60 9.84 -6.10
CA ASP A 88 -12.43 9.70 -7.55
C ASP A 88 -12.27 8.24 -8.00
N VAL A 89 -11.95 7.31 -7.12
CA VAL A 89 -11.78 5.89 -7.49
C VAL A 89 -12.95 5.07 -6.97
N TRP A 90 -13.61 4.28 -7.85
CA TRP A 90 -14.68 3.40 -7.42
C TRP A 90 -14.11 2.04 -7.02
N PRO A 91 -14.39 1.54 -5.79
CA PRO A 91 -13.93 0.23 -5.33
C PRO A 91 -14.68 -0.91 -6.03
N ASP A 92 -14.03 -2.06 -6.17
CA ASP A 92 -14.71 -3.28 -6.58
C ASP A 92 -15.48 -3.89 -5.41
N MET A 93 -16.79 -3.76 -5.42
CA MET A 93 -17.66 -4.19 -4.32
C MET A 93 -18.08 -5.67 -4.38
N ARG A 94 -17.66 -6.43 -5.39
CA ARG A 94 -18.18 -7.80 -5.65
C ARG A 94 -17.79 -8.82 -4.58
N GLU A 95 -16.64 -8.66 -3.94
CA GLU A 95 -16.17 -9.60 -2.90
C GLU A 95 -16.60 -9.19 -1.49
N TYR A 96 -17.19 -8.00 -1.32
CA TYR A 96 -17.68 -7.59 -0.01
C TYR A 96 -19.01 -8.30 0.31
N PRO A 97 -19.15 -8.88 1.53
CA PRO A 97 -20.42 -9.48 1.96
C PRO A 97 -21.55 -8.44 1.95
N ALA A 98 -22.78 -8.87 1.68
CA ALA A 98 -23.94 -7.99 1.67
C ALA A 98 -24.12 -7.22 2.99
N SER A 99 -23.70 -7.79 4.12
CA SER A 99 -23.78 -7.18 5.46
C SER A 99 -22.94 -5.90 5.61
N VAL A 100 -21.95 -5.66 4.76
CA VAL A 100 -21.11 -4.45 4.82
C VAL A 100 -21.38 -3.48 3.68
N GLN A 101 -22.23 -3.86 2.72
CA GLN A 101 -22.59 -3.02 1.59
C GLN A 101 -23.73 -2.08 1.97
N GLU A 102 -23.43 -0.76 2.02
CA GLU A 102 -24.42 0.29 2.25
C GLU A 102 -24.85 0.88 0.91
N PRO A 103 -26.15 0.83 0.56
CA PRO A 103 -26.64 1.33 -0.72
C PRO A 103 -26.53 2.87 -0.82
N THR A 104 -26.17 3.33 -2.00
CA THR A 104 -26.14 4.76 -2.36
C THR A 104 -27.38 5.15 -3.16
N ASN A 105 -27.53 6.44 -3.49
CA ASN A 105 -28.56 6.91 -4.44
C ASN A 105 -28.16 6.69 -5.91
N MET A 106 -26.98 6.16 -6.15
CA MET A 106 -26.48 5.87 -7.50
C MET A 106 -26.80 4.44 -7.93
N SER A 107 -26.75 4.19 -9.24
CA SER A 107 -26.95 2.85 -9.82
C SER A 107 -25.85 2.54 -10.82
N TYR A 108 -25.48 1.27 -10.93
CA TYR A 108 -24.67 0.75 -12.01
C TYR A 108 -25.42 0.82 -13.36
N PRO A 109 -24.74 0.69 -14.51
CA PRO A 109 -25.39 0.70 -15.83
C PRO A 109 -26.48 -0.34 -16.01
N ASP A 110 -26.42 -1.48 -15.30
CA ASP A 110 -27.41 -2.54 -15.31
C ASP A 110 -28.63 -2.29 -14.40
N GLY A 111 -28.69 -1.12 -13.75
CA GLY A 111 -29.81 -0.71 -12.89
C GLY A 111 -29.68 -1.15 -11.43
N ARG A 112 -28.74 -2.03 -11.07
CA ARG A 112 -28.50 -2.40 -9.67
C ARG A 112 -28.05 -1.19 -8.86
N LYS A 113 -28.47 -1.10 -7.60
CA LYS A 113 -27.99 -0.07 -6.69
C LYS A 113 -26.48 -0.21 -6.42
N ALA A 114 -25.77 0.89 -6.56
CA ALA A 114 -24.37 0.94 -6.17
C ALA A 114 -24.25 1.06 -4.65
N SER A 115 -23.28 0.37 -4.08
CA SER A 115 -23.04 0.33 -2.63
C SER A 115 -21.59 0.60 -2.30
N LEU A 116 -21.34 1.01 -1.04
CA LEU A 116 -20.00 1.28 -0.49
C LEU A 116 -19.90 0.63 0.89
N TYR A 117 -18.68 0.59 1.44
CA TYR A 117 -18.38 -0.09 2.70
C TYR A 117 -17.97 0.87 3.82
N SER A 118 -17.93 0.36 5.04
CA SER A 118 -17.29 1.02 6.19
C SER A 118 -16.17 0.14 6.75
N ALA A 119 -15.01 0.73 7.00
CA ALA A 119 -13.89 0.06 7.68
C ALA A 119 -14.16 -0.20 9.18
N TYR A 120 -15.22 0.40 9.73
CA TYR A 120 -15.70 0.09 11.07
C TYR A 120 -16.18 -1.35 11.19
N LYS A 121 -16.74 -1.93 10.10
CA LYS A 121 -17.15 -3.33 10.02
C LYS A 121 -15.94 -4.24 9.74
N TYR A 122 -15.74 -5.25 10.57
CA TYR A 122 -14.61 -6.17 10.46
C TYR A 122 -14.53 -6.83 9.09
N GLU A 123 -15.67 -7.25 8.52
CA GLU A 123 -15.76 -7.98 7.27
C GLU A 123 -15.21 -7.19 6.07
N ALA A 124 -15.28 -5.86 6.11
CA ALA A 124 -14.64 -5.02 5.08
C ALA A 124 -13.11 -5.11 5.18
N VAL A 125 -12.57 -4.98 6.39
CA VAL A 125 -11.12 -5.09 6.63
C VAL A 125 -10.62 -6.51 6.38
N ASP A 126 -11.44 -7.52 6.68
CA ASP A 126 -11.15 -8.93 6.40
C ASP A 126 -10.93 -9.18 4.91
N VAL A 127 -11.77 -8.61 4.05
CA VAL A 127 -11.63 -8.66 2.58
C VAL A 127 -10.31 -7.99 2.15
N HIS A 128 -9.98 -6.83 2.69
CA HIS A 128 -8.74 -6.12 2.37
C HIS A 128 -7.50 -6.95 2.69
N PHE A 129 -7.45 -7.57 3.88
CA PHE A 129 -6.32 -8.38 4.30
C PHE A 129 -6.25 -9.73 3.58
N LYS A 130 -7.41 -10.26 3.14
CA LYS A 130 -7.43 -11.40 2.22
C LYS A 130 -6.75 -11.03 0.90
N TRP A 131 -7.05 -9.87 0.31
CA TRP A 131 -6.41 -9.40 -0.91
C TRP A 131 -4.90 -9.16 -0.75
N LEU A 132 -4.46 -8.64 0.41
CA LEU A 132 -3.03 -8.54 0.71
C LEU A 132 -2.35 -9.91 0.70
N LYS A 133 -2.97 -10.92 1.32
CA LYS A 133 -2.46 -12.29 1.34
C LYS A 133 -2.42 -12.90 -0.06
N ASP A 134 -3.52 -12.78 -0.82
CA ASP A 134 -3.68 -13.39 -2.14
C ASP A 134 -2.66 -12.84 -3.15
N ASN A 135 -2.13 -11.63 -2.93
CA ASN A 135 -1.12 -10.97 -3.75
C ASN A 135 0.28 -10.96 -3.10
N GLU A 136 0.52 -11.75 -2.06
CA GLU A 136 1.81 -11.88 -1.36
C GLU A 136 2.40 -10.56 -0.86
N LEU A 137 1.53 -9.61 -0.49
CA LEU A 137 1.88 -8.30 0.03
C LEU A 137 2.21 -8.35 1.52
N ASP A 138 3.10 -7.48 1.97
CA ASP A 138 3.62 -7.54 3.34
C ASP A 138 2.61 -7.07 4.37
N GLY A 139 2.08 -5.86 4.24
CA GLY A 139 1.16 -5.31 5.22
C GLY A 139 0.93 -3.81 5.08
N VAL A 140 0.52 -3.17 6.20
CA VAL A 140 0.03 -1.80 6.18
C VAL A 140 0.60 -0.94 7.31
N PHE A 141 0.76 0.37 7.01
CA PHE A 141 0.81 1.45 8.00
C PHE A 141 -0.63 1.92 8.23
N GLU A 142 -1.23 1.52 9.34
CA GLU A 142 -2.60 1.91 9.70
C GLU A 142 -2.58 3.37 10.16
N GLN A 143 -3.26 4.21 9.40
CA GLN A 143 -3.31 5.65 9.61
C GLN A 143 -4.16 6.01 10.82
N ARG A 144 -3.64 6.94 11.62
CA ARG A 144 -4.32 7.42 12.81
C ARG A 144 -4.24 8.94 12.90
N PHE A 145 -5.30 9.59 12.45
CA PHE A 145 -5.40 11.04 12.40
C PHE A 145 -5.63 11.63 13.78
N LEU A 146 -4.65 12.37 14.31
CA LEU A 146 -4.78 12.96 15.65
C LEU A 146 -5.92 13.99 15.76
N SER A 147 -6.23 14.68 14.66
CA SER A 147 -7.41 15.56 14.58
C SER A 147 -8.71 14.81 14.86
N ASP A 148 -8.83 13.59 14.37
CA ASP A 148 -10.04 12.76 14.47
C ASP A 148 -10.15 12.03 15.79
N VAL A 149 -9.07 11.44 16.27
CA VAL A 149 -9.09 10.73 17.56
C VAL A 149 -9.27 11.68 18.75
N GLY A 150 -9.14 12.97 18.53
CA GLY A 150 -9.53 14.02 19.48
C GLY A 150 -11.03 14.05 19.77
N SER A 151 -11.89 13.63 18.84
CA SER A 151 -13.34 13.57 19.01
C SER A 151 -13.83 12.19 19.50
N PRO A 152 -14.93 12.12 20.28
CA PRO A 152 -15.47 10.83 20.72
C PRO A 152 -15.87 9.91 19.57
N GLY A 153 -16.48 10.45 18.52
CA GLY A 153 -16.91 9.67 17.34
C GLY A 153 -15.74 9.16 16.51
N GLY A 154 -14.76 10.02 16.24
CA GLY A 154 -13.53 9.64 15.54
C GLY A 154 -12.73 8.62 16.34
N ARG A 155 -12.54 8.83 17.63
CA ARG A 155 -11.85 7.87 18.51
C ARG A 155 -12.51 6.50 18.49
N ARG A 156 -13.85 6.44 18.55
CA ARG A 156 -14.60 5.19 18.49
C ARG A 156 -14.37 4.49 17.16
N HIS A 157 -14.43 5.22 16.04
CA HIS A 157 -14.19 4.69 14.70
C HIS A 157 -12.78 4.11 14.58
N PHE A 158 -11.75 4.92 14.80
CA PHE A 158 -10.36 4.48 14.62
C PHE A 158 -9.92 3.40 15.62
N ASN A 159 -10.44 3.40 16.85
CA ASN A 159 -10.18 2.30 17.77
C ASN A 159 -10.76 0.97 17.28
N GLN A 160 -11.93 1.01 16.61
CA GLN A 160 -12.50 -0.20 16.02
C GLN A 160 -11.70 -0.64 14.78
N VAL A 161 -11.27 0.31 13.94
CA VAL A 161 -10.42 0.00 12.77
C VAL A 161 -9.11 -0.66 13.21
N VAL A 162 -8.43 -0.14 14.23
CA VAL A 162 -7.22 -0.78 14.79
C VAL A 162 -7.50 -2.21 15.26
N ARG A 163 -8.63 -2.48 15.94
CA ARG A 163 -9.02 -3.85 16.33
C ARG A 163 -9.24 -4.74 15.12
N ASN A 164 -9.91 -4.22 14.09
CA ASN A 164 -10.17 -4.94 12.85
C ASN A 164 -8.87 -5.27 12.11
N VAL A 165 -7.97 -4.29 11.95
CA VAL A 165 -6.65 -4.45 11.32
C VAL A 165 -5.82 -5.49 12.08
N LYS A 166 -5.72 -5.38 13.42
CA LYS A 166 -5.02 -6.36 14.25
C LYS A 166 -5.56 -7.77 14.02
N LYS A 167 -6.88 -7.96 14.11
CA LYS A 167 -7.54 -9.27 13.93
C LYS A 167 -7.31 -9.83 12.53
N ALA A 168 -7.46 -9.01 11.49
CA ALA A 168 -7.27 -9.43 10.11
C ALA A 168 -5.79 -9.74 9.80
N SER A 169 -4.86 -8.92 10.31
CA SER A 169 -3.42 -9.17 10.20
C SER A 169 -3.03 -10.51 10.78
N GLU A 170 -3.51 -10.84 11.96
CA GLU A 170 -3.25 -12.13 12.63
C GLU A 170 -3.85 -13.30 11.83
N LYS A 171 -5.09 -13.16 11.32
CA LYS A 171 -5.77 -14.18 10.51
C LYS A 171 -5.03 -14.50 9.23
N TYR A 172 -4.61 -13.46 8.51
CA TYR A 172 -3.98 -13.60 7.19
C TYR A 172 -2.45 -13.61 7.23
N LYS A 173 -1.85 -13.54 8.44
CA LYS A 173 -0.40 -13.47 8.63
C LYS A 173 0.22 -12.33 7.81
N ARG A 174 -0.40 -11.16 7.87
CA ARG A 174 0.14 -9.91 7.32
C ARG A 174 0.59 -9.02 8.46
N ILE A 175 1.49 -8.09 8.18
CA ILE A 175 2.03 -7.19 9.20
C ILE A 175 1.30 -5.85 9.21
N TYR A 176 1.34 -5.16 10.35
CA TYR A 176 0.83 -3.80 10.48
C TYR A 176 1.63 -3.02 11.53
N CYS A 177 1.63 -1.70 11.41
CA CYS A 177 2.00 -0.80 12.49
C CYS A 177 1.15 0.48 12.42
N ILE A 178 1.17 1.26 13.48
CA ILE A 178 0.45 2.53 13.55
C ILE A 178 1.26 3.62 12.85
N MET A 179 0.56 4.47 12.10
CA MET A 179 1.10 5.69 11.53
C MET A 179 0.24 6.89 11.94
N TYR A 180 0.74 7.73 12.83
CA TYR A 180 0.05 8.97 13.18
C TYR A 180 0.20 10.01 12.07
N ASP A 181 -0.92 10.67 11.75
CA ASP A 181 -0.92 11.93 11.02
C ASP A 181 -1.19 13.07 12.02
N ILE A 182 -0.25 14.02 12.10
CA ILE A 182 -0.34 15.16 13.02
C ILE A 182 -0.98 16.41 12.41
N SER A 183 -1.42 16.33 11.14
CA SER A 183 -2.10 17.43 10.45
C SER A 183 -3.38 17.82 11.18
N GLY A 184 -3.56 19.12 11.41
CA GLY A 184 -4.77 19.63 12.08
C GLY A 184 -4.93 19.25 13.55
N ALA A 185 -3.94 18.60 14.17
CA ALA A 185 -4.05 18.06 15.53
C ALA A 185 -3.99 19.13 16.65
N GLY A 186 -3.69 20.40 16.30
CA GLY A 186 -3.64 21.50 17.25
C GLY A 186 -2.39 21.52 18.14
N LYS A 187 -2.31 22.52 19.01
CA LYS A 187 -1.10 22.80 19.83
C LYS A 187 -0.70 21.67 20.78
N ASN A 188 -1.66 20.86 21.22
CA ASN A 188 -1.45 19.76 22.16
C ASN A 188 -1.17 18.42 21.47
N TRP A 189 -0.83 18.44 20.18
CA TRP A 189 -0.65 17.23 19.36
C TRP A 189 0.28 16.20 20.00
N LYS A 190 1.40 16.64 20.59
CA LYS A 190 2.37 15.72 21.21
C LYS A 190 1.78 15.01 22.43
N GLN A 191 1.11 15.74 23.33
CA GLN A 191 0.46 15.14 24.49
C GLN A 191 -0.65 14.17 24.08
N ASN A 192 -1.44 14.53 23.07
CA ASN A 192 -2.51 13.68 22.52
C ASN A 192 -1.94 12.40 21.91
N LEU A 193 -0.85 12.50 21.14
CA LEU A 193 -0.16 11.35 20.57
C LEU A 193 0.35 10.41 21.65
N LEU A 194 1.03 10.94 22.66
CA LEU A 194 1.57 10.13 23.76
C LEU A 194 0.47 9.44 24.58
N ALA A 195 -0.64 10.14 24.84
CA ALA A 195 -1.79 9.58 25.56
C ALA A 195 -2.45 8.45 24.74
N ASP A 196 -2.63 8.68 23.43
CA ASP A 196 -3.21 7.71 22.53
C ASP A 196 -2.30 6.49 22.33
N TRP A 197 -0.99 6.68 22.16
CA TRP A 197 -0.02 5.57 22.08
C TRP A 197 -0.06 4.69 23.33
N LYS A 198 -0.10 5.29 24.54
CA LYS A 198 -0.25 4.54 25.79
C LYS A 198 -1.55 3.74 25.80
N TYR A 199 -2.67 4.34 25.36
CA TYR A 199 -3.94 3.63 25.24
C TYR A 199 -3.87 2.45 24.26
N LEU A 200 -3.25 2.62 23.11
CA LEU A 200 -3.08 1.54 22.12
C LEU A 200 -2.23 0.39 22.67
N VAL A 201 -1.15 0.69 23.39
CA VAL A 201 -0.27 -0.30 24.00
C VAL A 201 -0.93 -1.00 25.18
N ASP A 202 -1.54 -0.25 26.09
CA ASP A 202 -2.07 -0.81 27.36
C ASP A 202 -3.44 -1.47 27.17
N SER A 203 -4.37 -0.78 26.49
CA SER A 203 -5.76 -1.22 26.38
C SER A 203 -6.00 -2.11 25.16
N LEU A 204 -5.47 -1.74 23.96
CA LEU A 204 -5.63 -2.52 22.75
C LEU A 204 -4.52 -3.57 22.57
N GLN A 205 -3.45 -3.46 23.35
CA GLN A 205 -2.32 -4.39 23.37
C GLN A 205 -1.76 -4.66 21.96
N ILE A 206 -1.64 -3.60 21.16
CA ILE A 206 -1.24 -3.71 19.74
C ILE A 206 0.15 -4.32 19.60
N THR A 207 1.09 -3.91 20.43
CA THR A 207 2.49 -4.37 20.41
C THR A 207 2.69 -5.80 20.91
N LYS A 208 1.66 -6.42 21.50
CA LYS A 208 1.66 -7.85 21.84
C LYS A 208 1.24 -8.74 20.67
N SER A 209 0.70 -8.16 19.61
CA SER A 209 0.33 -8.91 18.40
C SER A 209 1.59 -9.43 17.70
N LYS A 210 1.57 -10.70 17.30
CA LYS A 210 2.64 -11.30 16.48
C LYS A 210 2.73 -10.71 15.07
N SER A 211 1.70 -9.98 14.65
CA SER A 211 1.64 -9.26 13.37
C SER A 211 2.08 -7.82 13.46
N TYR A 212 2.37 -7.28 14.67
CA TYR A 212 2.84 -5.91 14.80
C TYR A 212 4.29 -5.80 14.30
N LEU A 213 4.53 -4.86 13.39
CA LEU A 213 5.85 -4.65 12.78
C LEU A 213 6.82 -4.08 13.80
N ASN A 214 7.96 -4.75 13.93
CA ASN A 214 9.12 -4.26 14.67
C ASN A 214 10.22 -3.84 13.69
N HIS A 215 11.10 -2.97 14.12
CA HIS A 215 12.32 -2.62 13.41
C HIS A 215 13.41 -2.22 14.40
N LYS A 216 14.65 -2.58 14.14
CA LYS A 216 15.77 -2.35 15.08
C LYS A 216 15.48 -2.82 16.52
N GLY A 217 14.75 -3.95 16.64
CA GLY A 217 14.44 -4.60 17.91
C GLY A 217 13.35 -3.95 18.75
N ARG A 218 12.57 -2.99 18.20
CA ARG A 218 11.45 -2.31 18.89
C ARG A 218 10.21 -2.25 17.99
N PRO A 219 9.01 -2.10 18.56
CA PRO A 219 7.81 -1.80 17.77
C PRO A 219 8.03 -0.56 16.90
N LEU A 220 7.69 -0.65 15.61
CA LEU A 220 7.76 0.50 14.70
C LEU A 220 6.55 1.39 14.92
N LEU A 221 6.78 2.68 15.01
CA LEU A 221 5.76 3.72 15.03
C LEU A 221 6.10 4.76 13.97
N ALA A 222 5.17 5.00 13.05
CA ALA A 222 5.32 6.05 12.05
C ALA A 222 4.61 7.34 12.49
N ILE A 223 5.18 8.50 12.14
CA ILE A 223 4.62 9.82 12.42
C ILE A 223 4.78 10.67 11.17
N TRP A 224 3.67 10.95 10.49
CA TRP A 224 3.64 11.80 9.31
C TRP A 224 3.36 13.25 9.67
N GLY A 225 4.02 14.18 8.96
CA GLY A 225 3.80 15.63 9.09
C GLY A 225 4.93 16.36 9.80
N LEU A 226 6.08 15.71 10.06
CA LEU A 226 7.21 16.34 10.73
C LEU A 226 7.88 17.38 9.83
N GLY A 227 7.91 18.63 10.27
CA GLY A 227 8.52 19.74 9.53
C GLY A 227 7.69 20.27 8.35
N PHE A 228 6.46 19.86 8.18
CA PHE A 228 5.55 20.45 7.19
C PHE A 228 5.02 21.80 7.70
N ASN A 229 5.17 22.84 6.89
CA ASN A 229 4.72 24.19 7.26
C ASN A 229 3.22 24.29 7.56
N HIS A 230 2.39 23.51 6.88
CA HIS A 230 0.94 23.51 7.06
C HIS A 230 0.46 22.77 8.31
N THR A 231 1.29 21.93 8.94
CA THR A 231 0.94 21.32 10.23
C THR A 231 0.99 22.33 11.38
N GLY A 232 1.76 23.40 11.22
CA GLY A 232 1.75 24.63 12.01
C GLY A 232 2.14 24.52 13.49
N PHE A 233 2.09 23.31 14.07
CA PHE A 233 2.23 23.12 15.52
C PHE A 233 3.44 22.29 15.93
N ALA A 234 4.02 21.50 15.02
CA ALA A 234 5.20 20.70 15.32
C ALA A 234 6.45 21.57 15.29
N THR A 235 6.93 21.99 16.43
CA THR A 235 8.23 22.69 16.55
C THR A 235 9.37 21.69 16.65
N VAL A 236 10.58 22.13 16.29
CA VAL A 236 11.84 21.37 16.46
C VAL A 236 11.95 20.79 17.87
N SER A 237 11.77 21.62 18.90
CA SER A 237 11.86 21.21 20.30
C SER A 237 10.81 20.16 20.70
N GLN A 238 9.58 20.29 20.19
CA GLN A 238 8.52 19.30 20.48
C GLN A 238 8.86 17.95 19.84
N VAL A 239 9.33 17.94 18.59
CA VAL A 239 9.71 16.71 17.89
C VAL A 239 10.94 16.09 18.55
N ASP A 240 11.96 16.89 18.87
CA ASP A 240 13.15 16.40 19.56
C ASP A 240 12.81 15.72 20.89
N SER A 241 11.99 16.37 21.72
CA SER A 241 11.58 15.80 23.00
C SER A 241 10.67 14.57 22.84
N LEU A 242 9.89 14.48 21.75
CA LEU A 242 9.10 13.31 21.44
C LEU A 242 9.97 12.11 21.07
N LEU A 243 10.97 12.31 20.19
CA LEU A 243 11.93 11.27 19.81
C LEU A 243 12.70 10.77 21.03
N ASN A 244 13.18 11.68 21.89
CA ASN A 244 13.84 11.28 23.13
C ASN A 244 12.91 10.46 24.04
N TRP A 245 11.62 10.79 24.12
CA TRP A 245 10.66 10.02 24.91
C TRP A 245 10.49 8.58 24.37
N PHE A 246 10.39 8.41 23.05
CA PHE A 246 10.28 7.08 22.44
C PHE A 246 11.56 6.26 22.54
N HIS A 247 12.72 6.90 22.40
CA HIS A 247 14.01 6.20 22.45
C HIS A 247 14.45 5.86 23.87
N ASN A 248 14.29 6.80 24.80
CA ASN A 248 14.92 6.76 26.13
C ASN A 248 13.94 6.84 27.30
N GLY A 249 12.63 6.99 27.05
CA GLY A 249 11.61 7.14 28.08
C GLY A 249 11.71 6.07 29.18
N PRO A 250 11.26 6.38 30.42
CA PRO A 250 11.51 5.52 31.59
C PRO A 250 10.82 4.17 31.50
N ASP A 251 9.62 4.12 30.89
CA ASP A 251 8.87 2.88 30.73
C ASP A 251 9.18 2.24 29.37
N LYS A 252 9.93 1.14 29.40
CA LYS A 252 10.39 0.41 28.20
C LYS A 252 9.24 -0.07 27.31
N LYS A 253 8.06 -0.34 27.87
CA LYS A 253 6.90 -0.87 27.11
C LYS A 253 6.36 0.10 26.05
N TYR A 254 6.62 1.41 26.22
CA TYR A 254 6.19 2.44 25.26
C TYR A 254 7.26 2.85 24.27
N ARG A 255 8.49 2.38 24.45
CA ARG A 255 9.59 2.69 23.53
C ARG A 255 9.30 2.13 22.14
N ALA A 256 9.66 2.89 21.11
CA ALA A 256 9.43 2.54 19.72
C ALA A 256 10.61 2.97 18.84
N THR A 257 10.78 2.28 17.73
CA THR A 257 11.55 2.74 16.58
C THR A 257 10.69 3.75 15.82
N ILE A 258 11.22 4.91 15.47
CA ILE A 258 10.42 6.00 14.91
C ILE A 258 10.72 6.19 13.43
N MET A 259 9.69 6.02 12.60
CA MET A 259 9.67 6.45 11.21
C MET A 259 9.08 7.86 11.13
N GLY A 260 9.82 8.81 10.57
CA GLY A 260 9.36 10.17 10.33
C GLY A 260 8.94 10.40 8.89
N GLY A 261 7.65 10.73 8.67
CA GLY A 261 7.15 11.26 7.41
C GLY A 261 7.43 12.76 7.29
N VAL A 262 8.25 13.14 6.31
CA VAL A 262 8.75 14.50 6.12
C VAL A 262 8.42 15.01 4.71
N ASN A 263 8.68 16.29 4.44
CA ASN A 263 8.51 16.86 3.10
C ASN A 263 9.57 16.30 2.13
N ASP A 264 9.29 16.29 0.84
CA ASP A 264 10.23 15.88 -0.22
C ASP A 264 11.50 16.76 -0.30
N ASN A 265 11.39 18.03 0.12
CA ASN A 265 12.51 18.97 0.17
C ASN A 265 13.18 19.07 1.55
N TRP A 266 13.01 18.08 2.42
CA TRP A 266 13.48 18.09 3.82
C TRP A 266 14.96 18.43 3.97
N ARG A 267 15.84 18.05 3.02
CA ARG A 267 17.29 18.38 3.03
C ARG A 267 17.60 19.89 2.94
N SER A 268 16.61 20.69 2.53
CA SER A 268 16.71 22.16 2.48
C SER A 268 16.17 22.86 3.74
N HIS A 269 15.74 22.10 4.73
CA HIS A 269 15.27 22.67 5.98
C HIS A 269 16.43 23.22 6.84
N THR A 270 16.11 23.97 7.89
CA THR A 270 17.11 24.57 8.79
C THR A 270 17.97 23.53 9.48
N SER A 271 19.16 23.94 9.95
CA SER A 271 20.09 23.07 10.69
C SER A 271 19.45 22.38 11.89
N ASP A 272 18.53 23.07 12.58
CA ASP A 272 17.83 22.52 13.74
C ASP A 272 16.88 21.39 13.36
N TRP A 273 16.13 21.54 12.25
CA TRP A 273 15.33 20.46 11.69
C TRP A 273 16.19 19.29 11.23
N MET A 274 17.32 19.56 10.56
CA MET A 274 18.25 18.51 10.13
C MET A 274 18.80 17.72 11.32
N ALA A 275 19.12 18.40 12.43
CA ALA A 275 19.58 17.75 13.66
C ALA A 275 18.50 16.80 14.25
N VAL A 276 17.21 17.15 14.15
CA VAL A 276 16.09 16.30 14.57
C VAL A 276 15.86 15.14 13.62
N TYR A 277 15.90 15.37 12.30
CA TYR A 277 15.75 14.31 11.32
C TYR A 277 16.83 13.23 11.44
N ASN A 278 18.05 13.60 11.79
CA ASN A 278 19.16 12.68 12.05
C ASN A 278 18.94 11.78 13.29
N LYS A 279 17.95 12.08 14.14
CA LYS A 279 17.56 11.24 15.28
C LYS A 279 16.44 10.25 14.94
N LEU A 280 15.83 10.34 13.76
CA LEU A 280 14.87 9.35 13.29
C LEU A 280 15.57 8.02 13.03
N ASP A 281 14.85 6.93 13.23
CA ASP A 281 15.34 5.60 12.86
C ASP A 281 15.11 5.31 11.38
N VAL A 282 13.98 5.80 10.84
CA VAL A 282 13.59 5.69 9.42
C VAL A 282 13.06 7.04 8.97
N LEU A 283 13.49 7.52 7.81
CA LEU A 283 13.04 8.77 7.20
C LEU A 283 12.27 8.46 5.92
N SER A 284 11.07 9.02 5.79
CA SER A 284 10.17 8.77 4.66
C SER A 284 9.63 10.08 4.07
N PRO A 285 10.26 10.60 2.99
CA PRO A 285 9.80 11.80 2.33
C PRO A 285 8.54 11.55 1.50
N TRP A 286 7.57 12.47 1.60
CA TRP A 286 6.31 12.37 0.88
C TRP A 286 6.46 12.75 -0.59
N ALA A 287 6.07 11.86 -1.50
CA ALA A 287 6.26 12.04 -2.94
C ALA A 287 4.94 12.17 -3.74
N VAL A 288 3.76 11.90 -3.13
CA VAL A 288 2.49 11.95 -3.86
C VAL A 288 2.24 13.35 -4.42
N GLY A 289 1.95 13.41 -5.73
CA GLY A 289 1.70 14.66 -6.43
C GLY A 289 2.93 15.50 -6.79
N ARG A 290 4.15 15.05 -6.45
CA ARG A 290 5.40 15.79 -6.72
C ARG A 290 5.87 15.67 -8.17
N TYR A 291 5.41 14.65 -8.85
CA TYR A 291 5.66 14.40 -10.28
C TYR A 291 4.47 13.65 -10.88
N GLY A 292 4.28 13.75 -12.20
CA GLY A 292 3.09 13.19 -12.86
C GLY A 292 3.37 12.49 -14.19
N SER A 293 4.63 12.15 -14.47
CA SER A 293 5.01 11.36 -15.67
C SER A 293 6.20 10.44 -15.35
N MET A 294 6.43 9.44 -16.20
CA MET A 294 7.58 8.53 -16.05
C MET A 294 8.91 9.29 -16.12
N ALA A 295 9.06 10.21 -17.08
CA ALA A 295 10.29 11.02 -17.18
C ALA A 295 10.50 11.93 -15.95
N ALA A 296 9.41 12.46 -15.38
CA ALA A 296 9.50 13.25 -14.15
C ALA A 296 9.84 12.36 -12.93
N ALA A 297 9.37 11.10 -12.89
CA ALA A 297 9.77 10.13 -11.88
C ALA A 297 11.27 9.78 -11.98
N ASP A 298 11.82 9.64 -13.19
CA ASP A 298 13.25 9.43 -13.40
C ASP A 298 14.08 10.62 -12.87
N ASN A 299 13.66 11.83 -13.22
CA ASN A 299 14.30 13.04 -12.73
C ASN A 299 14.21 13.16 -11.20
N PHE A 300 13.07 12.77 -10.59
CA PHE A 300 12.90 12.75 -9.14
C PHE A 300 13.84 11.73 -8.48
N LYS A 301 14.04 10.55 -9.07
CA LYS A 301 15.04 9.58 -8.64
C LYS A 301 16.42 10.23 -8.52
N GLU A 302 16.90 10.86 -9.60
CA GLU A 302 18.26 11.41 -9.67
C GLU A 302 18.45 12.63 -8.73
N ARG A 303 17.44 13.50 -8.63
CA ARG A 303 17.56 14.76 -7.89
C ARG A 303 17.18 14.69 -6.43
N VAL A 304 16.34 13.70 -6.06
CA VAL A 304 15.80 13.58 -4.69
C VAL A 304 16.19 12.25 -4.08
N ILE A 305 15.79 11.11 -4.66
CA ILE A 305 15.92 9.81 -4.03
C ILE A 305 17.38 9.41 -3.83
N VAL A 306 18.20 9.49 -4.85
CA VAL A 306 19.64 9.12 -4.77
C VAL A 306 20.38 10.00 -3.74
N PRO A 307 20.28 11.35 -3.77
CA PRO A 307 20.88 12.18 -2.74
C PRO A 307 20.33 11.97 -1.33
N ASP A 308 19.03 11.61 -1.20
CA ASP A 308 18.44 11.27 0.11
C ASP A 308 19.04 9.99 0.67
N ILE A 309 19.19 8.95 -0.14
CA ILE A 309 19.82 7.68 0.24
C ILE A 309 21.24 7.93 0.71
N ASP A 310 22.03 8.71 -0.04
CA ASP A 310 23.42 9.03 0.30
C ASP A 310 23.53 9.79 1.63
N TYR A 311 22.64 10.75 1.85
CA TYR A 311 22.58 11.49 3.11
C TYR A 311 22.21 10.57 4.28
N CYS A 312 21.11 9.82 4.14
CA CYS A 312 20.60 8.92 5.18
C CYS A 312 21.64 7.86 5.57
N LYS A 313 22.34 7.29 4.57
CA LYS A 313 23.43 6.34 4.80
C LYS A 313 24.56 6.95 5.65
N LYS A 314 24.97 8.20 5.39
CA LYS A 314 25.98 8.91 6.18
C LYS A 314 25.53 9.16 7.62
N GLN A 315 24.23 9.44 7.82
CA GLN A 315 23.64 9.69 9.13
C GLN A 315 23.18 8.41 9.87
N LYS A 316 23.27 7.22 9.23
CA LYS A 316 22.81 5.94 9.79
C LYS A 316 21.29 5.91 10.05
N VAL A 317 20.52 6.65 9.27
CA VAL A 317 19.06 6.65 9.23
C VAL A 317 18.61 5.76 8.05
N ASP A 318 17.63 4.90 8.25
CA ASP A 318 17.08 4.13 7.13
C ASP A 318 16.18 5.02 6.25
N TYR A 319 16.17 4.76 4.95
CA TYR A 319 15.41 5.54 3.98
C TYR A 319 14.26 4.73 3.41
N LEU A 320 13.03 5.25 3.52
CA LEU A 320 11.80 4.63 3.04
C LEU A 320 11.14 5.54 2.01
N PRO A 321 11.40 5.38 0.70
CA PRO A 321 10.76 6.19 -0.33
C PRO A 321 9.27 5.89 -0.43
N VAL A 322 8.50 6.91 -0.83
CA VAL A 322 7.07 6.82 -1.14
C VAL A 322 6.89 6.74 -2.66
N ILE A 323 6.10 5.77 -3.13
CA ILE A 323 5.65 5.65 -4.52
C ILE A 323 4.13 5.57 -4.57
N PHE A 324 3.51 5.91 -5.73
CA PHE A 324 2.06 5.99 -5.84
C PHE A 324 1.56 5.66 -7.26
N PRO A 325 0.32 5.17 -7.43
CA PRO A 325 -0.15 4.66 -8.72
C PRO A 325 -0.59 5.73 -9.71
N GLY A 326 -1.04 6.86 -9.23
CA GLY A 326 -1.63 7.98 -9.94
C GLY A 326 -2.29 8.92 -8.95
N PHE A 327 -2.95 9.99 -9.44
CA PHE A 327 -3.57 10.97 -8.57
C PHE A 327 -4.79 11.61 -9.23
N SER A 328 -5.87 11.77 -8.47
CA SER A 328 -7.07 12.51 -8.89
C SER A 328 -7.88 12.94 -7.68
N TRP A 329 -8.21 14.20 -7.61
CA TRP A 329 -9.07 14.78 -6.57
C TRP A 329 -10.18 15.67 -7.13
N TYR A 330 -10.67 15.30 -8.33
CA TYR A 330 -11.69 16.05 -9.03
C TYR A 330 -12.98 16.22 -8.21
N ASN A 331 -13.52 15.11 -7.68
CA ASN A 331 -14.73 15.13 -6.87
C ASN A 331 -14.46 15.80 -5.51
N LEU A 332 -13.36 15.48 -4.83
CA LEU A 332 -12.95 16.13 -3.58
C LEU A 332 -12.82 17.65 -3.71
N ARG A 333 -12.41 18.13 -4.88
CA ARG A 333 -12.28 19.57 -5.19
C ARG A 333 -13.51 20.12 -5.92
N HIS A 334 -14.62 19.36 -5.98
CA HIS A 334 -15.88 19.78 -6.63
C HIS A 334 -15.67 20.30 -8.04
N GLY A 335 -14.90 19.56 -8.85
CA GLY A 335 -14.62 19.88 -10.25
C GLY A 335 -13.58 20.97 -10.50
N ARG A 336 -12.95 21.52 -9.44
CA ARG A 336 -11.92 22.60 -9.58
C ARG A 336 -10.52 22.09 -9.95
N SER A 337 -10.35 20.80 -10.07
CA SER A 337 -9.10 20.15 -10.50
C SER A 337 -9.38 19.27 -11.71
N ALA A 338 -8.34 18.95 -12.49
CA ALA A 338 -8.49 18.03 -13.61
C ALA A 338 -8.86 16.61 -13.08
N PHE A 339 -9.77 15.93 -13.79
CA PHE A 339 -10.07 14.53 -13.54
C PHE A 339 -8.93 13.66 -14.04
N ASN A 340 -8.52 12.64 -13.28
CA ASN A 340 -7.39 11.77 -13.57
C ASN A 340 -6.11 12.59 -13.81
N GLN A 341 -5.82 13.52 -12.90
CA GLN A 341 -4.77 14.55 -13.05
C GLN A 341 -3.38 13.94 -13.27
N ILE A 342 -3.06 12.85 -12.61
CA ILE A 342 -1.88 12.02 -12.86
C ILE A 342 -2.39 10.64 -13.28
N PRO A 343 -2.41 10.35 -14.61
CA PRO A 343 -2.92 9.08 -15.12
C PRO A 343 -2.07 7.89 -14.65
N ARG A 344 -2.72 6.78 -14.39
CA ARG A 344 -2.07 5.53 -13.98
C ARG A 344 -1.36 4.83 -15.15
N ASN A 345 -1.73 5.15 -16.40
CA ASN A 345 -1.15 4.63 -17.65
C ASN A 345 -1.05 3.09 -17.66
N GLY A 346 -2.16 2.40 -17.31
CA GLY A 346 -2.17 0.95 -17.22
C GLY A 346 -1.20 0.37 -16.18
N GLY A 347 -0.77 1.17 -15.21
CA GLY A 347 0.20 0.80 -14.19
C GLY A 347 1.66 1.13 -14.54
N ASN A 348 1.95 1.60 -15.76
CA ASN A 348 3.33 1.94 -16.15
C ASN A 348 3.91 3.08 -15.31
N PHE A 349 3.07 4.05 -14.88
CA PHE A 349 3.52 5.12 -13.99
C PHE A 349 3.97 4.61 -12.63
N TYR A 350 3.20 3.71 -12.02
CA TYR A 350 3.58 3.03 -10.77
C TYR A 350 4.84 2.18 -10.95
N TRP A 351 4.88 1.39 -12.03
CA TRP A 351 5.98 0.46 -12.30
C TRP A 351 7.31 1.20 -12.48
N ARG A 352 7.31 2.34 -13.18
CA ARG A 352 8.52 3.16 -13.35
C ARG A 352 9.08 3.64 -12.03
N GLN A 353 8.23 4.04 -11.10
CA GLN A 353 8.66 4.42 -9.76
C GLN A 353 9.22 3.23 -8.97
N SER A 354 8.55 2.08 -9.03
CA SER A 354 9.02 0.83 -8.42
C SER A 354 10.42 0.46 -8.91
N TYR A 355 10.60 0.45 -10.24
CA TYR A 355 11.90 0.25 -10.87
C TYR A 355 12.95 1.23 -10.32
N ASN A 356 12.64 2.51 -10.33
CA ASN A 356 13.55 3.58 -9.95
C ASN A 356 14.04 3.47 -8.49
N VAL A 357 13.15 3.19 -7.55
CA VAL A 357 13.55 3.07 -6.13
C VAL A 357 14.36 1.82 -5.87
N ILE A 358 14.01 0.69 -6.50
CA ILE A 358 14.78 -0.56 -6.37
C ILE A 358 16.17 -0.43 -7.02
N ASP A 359 16.24 0.19 -8.21
CA ASP A 359 17.51 0.46 -8.92
C ASP A 359 18.43 1.40 -8.11
N ALA A 360 17.85 2.35 -7.37
CA ALA A 360 18.58 3.20 -6.43
C ALA A 360 19.08 2.46 -5.18
N GLY A 361 18.74 1.17 -4.99
CA GLY A 361 19.23 0.33 -3.91
C GLY A 361 18.51 0.49 -2.57
N VAL A 362 17.22 0.88 -2.58
CA VAL A 362 16.42 0.95 -1.35
C VAL A 362 16.19 -0.43 -0.74
N LYS A 363 16.01 -0.47 0.57
CA LYS A 363 15.74 -1.71 1.31
C LYS A 363 14.28 -1.91 1.65
N MET A 364 13.44 -0.89 1.51
CA MET A 364 12.04 -0.86 1.90
C MET A 364 11.28 0.15 1.05
N ILE A 365 9.98 -0.05 0.86
CA ILE A 365 9.14 0.83 0.01
C ILE A 365 7.82 1.10 0.73
N TYR A 366 7.35 2.35 0.66
CA TYR A 366 6.02 2.76 1.07
C TYR A 366 5.17 3.07 -0.17
N ILE A 367 4.04 2.38 -0.32
CA ILE A 367 3.05 2.67 -1.37
C ILE A 367 1.93 3.51 -0.78
N ALA A 368 1.78 4.71 -1.27
CA ALA A 368 0.66 5.59 -0.97
C ALA A 368 -0.40 5.45 -2.07
N MET A 369 -1.61 4.89 -1.80
CA MET A 369 -2.14 4.33 -0.55
C MET A 369 -2.87 3.02 -0.88
N TYR A 370 -3.21 2.21 0.13
CA TYR A 370 -3.99 1.00 -0.11
C TYR A 370 -5.43 1.32 -0.50
N ASP A 371 -6.13 2.12 0.30
CA ASP A 371 -7.58 2.37 0.24
C ASP A 371 -7.97 3.84 0.08
N GLU A 372 -7.05 4.72 -0.30
CA GLU A 372 -7.36 6.13 -0.48
C GLU A 372 -7.96 6.41 -1.86
N VAL A 373 -9.26 6.59 -1.88
CA VAL A 373 -10.04 6.88 -3.09
C VAL A 373 -10.29 8.37 -3.30
N ASP A 374 -10.13 9.19 -2.25
CA ASP A 374 -10.38 10.63 -2.24
C ASP A 374 -9.41 11.38 -3.17
N GLU A 375 -8.14 11.00 -3.09
CA GLU A 375 -7.05 11.54 -3.93
C GLU A 375 -6.66 10.60 -5.09
N GLY A 376 -7.44 9.56 -5.31
CA GLY A 376 -7.24 8.66 -6.43
C GLY A 376 -5.99 7.78 -6.34
N THR A 377 -5.40 7.61 -5.16
CA THR A 377 -4.17 6.83 -4.96
C THR A 377 -4.41 5.37 -4.57
N ALA A 378 -5.67 4.94 -4.43
CA ALA A 378 -6.01 3.57 -4.01
C ALA A 378 -5.38 2.49 -4.90
N MET A 379 -4.76 1.48 -4.27
CA MET A 379 -4.13 0.32 -4.92
C MET A 379 -4.95 -0.97 -4.79
N TYR A 380 -5.95 -1.01 -3.89
CA TYR A 380 -6.81 -2.17 -3.70
C TYR A 380 -7.67 -2.49 -4.96
N LYS A 381 -8.55 -3.48 -4.90
CA LYS A 381 -9.37 -3.83 -6.08
C LYS A 381 -10.29 -2.68 -6.48
N LEU A 382 -10.11 -2.21 -7.71
CA LEU A 382 -10.93 -1.15 -8.32
C LEU A 382 -12.06 -1.76 -9.15
N ALA A 383 -13.12 -1.00 -9.39
CA ALA A 383 -14.07 -1.30 -10.46
C ALA A 383 -13.30 -1.64 -11.75
N LYS A 384 -13.60 -2.79 -12.36
CA LYS A 384 -12.85 -3.27 -13.53
C LYS A 384 -13.05 -2.36 -14.73
N SER A 385 -14.29 -1.91 -14.94
CA SER A 385 -14.67 -1.18 -16.13
C SER A 385 -15.77 -0.15 -15.86
N LYS A 386 -16.17 0.58 -16.91
CA LYS A 386 -17.31 1.49 -16.87
C LYS A 386 -18.64 0.79 -16.49
N ALA A 387 -18.74 -0.51 -16.69
CA ALA A 387 -19.94 -1.29 -16.28
C ALA A 387 -19.99 -1.54 -14.77
N ASP A 388 -18.85 -1.45 -14.08
CA ASP A 388 -18.72 -1.79 -12.67
C ASP A 388 -18.71 -0.56 -11.74
N LYS A 389 -19.02 0.63 -12.27
CA LYS A 389 -19.14 1.89 -11.51
C LYS A 389 -20.41 2.65 -11.88
N PRO A 390 -20.89 3.58 -11.03
CA PRO A 390 -22.09 4.36 -11.33
C PRO A 390 -22.02 5.10 -12.67
N ALA A 391 -23.10 5.02 -13.46
CA ALA A 391 -23.12 5.47 -14.85
C ALA A 391 -23.00 7.00 -15.02
N ARG A 392 -23.47 7.79 -14.04
CA ARG A 392 -23.63 9.25 -14.15
C ARG A 392 -22.59 10.05 -13.34
N ALA A 393 -21.51 9.41 -12.92
CA ALA A 393 -20.48 10.06 -12.12
C ALA A 393 -19.08 9.88 -12.75
N LYS A 394 -18.19 10.83 -12.46
CA LYS A 394 -16.78 10.73 -12.85
C LYS A 394 -16.03 9.93 -11.79
N PHE A 395 -15.90 8.63 -12.01
CA PHE A 395 -15.07 7.76 -11.20
C PHE A 395 -14.04 7.04 -12.07
N ILE A 396 -12.86 6.81 -11.52
CA ILE A 396 -11.78 6.03 -12.11
C ILE A 396 -12.09 4.53 -11.90
N SER A 397 -11.91 3.76 -12.94
CA SER A 397 -11.91 2.29 -12.96
C SER A 397 -10.58 1.78 -13.54
N ALA A 398 -10.32 0.49 -13.47
CA ALA A 398 -9.08 -0.10 -13.98
C ALA A 398 -8.87 0.14 -15.49
N ASP A 399 -9.96 0.26 -16.26
CA ASP A 399 -9.94 0.54 -17.69
C ASP A 399 -9.89 2.05 -18.04
N GLN A 400 -9.64 2.93 -17.07
CA GLN A 400 -9.72 4.40 -17.28
C GLN A 400 -8.80 4.92 -18.39
N ASP A 401 -7.63 4.31 -18.54
CA ASP A 401 -6.62 4.69 -19.53
C ASP A 401 -6.72 3.82 -20.81
N ASN A 402 -7.90 3.27 -21.11
CA ASN A 402 -8.23 2.40 -22.25
C ASN A 402 -7.51 1.04 -22.22
N GLU A 403 -7.10 0.58 -21.05
CA GLU A 403 -6.48 -0.72 -20.84
C GLU A 403 -7.51 -1.73 -20.30
N HIS A 404 -7.52 -2.95 -20.80
CA HIS A 404 -8.38 -4.02 -20.30
C HIS A 404 -7.69 -4.76 -19.15
N LEU A 405 -7.76 -4.19 -17.94
CA LEU A 405 -7.08 -4.67 -16.76
C LEU A 405 -8.04 -5.37 -15.77
N PRO A 406 -7.58 -6.40 -15.04
CA PRO A 406 -8.38 -6.97 -13.96
C PRO A 406 -8.49 -6.00 -12.78
N SER A 407 -9.50 -6.18 -11.93
CA SER A 407 -9.76 -5.29 -10.79
C SER A 407 -8.62 -5.24 -9.77
N ASP A 408 -7.85 -6.31 -9.64
CA ASP A 408 -6.71 -6.47 -8.74
C ASP A 408 -5.34 -6.16 -9.39
N TRP A 409 -5.35 -5.56 -10.57
CA TRP A 409 -4.13 -5.28 -11.33
C TRP A 409 -3.04 -4.57 -10.52
N TYR A 410 -3.42 -3.53 -9.77
CA TYR A 410 -2.46 -2.76 -8.98
C TYR A 410 -1.92 -3.55 -7.79
N LEU A 411 -2.69 -4.47 -7.23
CA LEU A 411 -2.19 -5.41 -6.21
C LEU A 411 -1.21 -6.42 -6.81
N GLN A 412 -1.44 -6.91 -8.03
CA GLN A 412 -0.51 -7.78 -8.74
C GLN A 412 0.81 -7.07 -9.04
N LEU A 413 0.78 -5.80 -9.48
CA LEU A 413 1.98 -4.99 -9.67
C LEU A 413 2.75 -4.80 -8.37
N ALA A 414 2.04 -4.50 -7.27
CA ALA A 414 2.66 -4.35 -5.96
C ALA A 414 3.25 -5.67 -5.45
N GLY A 415 2.60 -6.81 -5.70
CA GLY A 415 3.12 -8.14 -5.39
C GLY A 415 4.41 -8.43 -6.13
N ALA A 416 4.47 -8.10 -7.43
CA ALA A 416 5.70 -8.22 -8.22
C ALA A 416 6.81 -7.31 -7.69
N THR A 417 6.50 -6.05 -7.34
CA THR A 417 7.45 -5.13 -6.69
C THR A 417 7.99 -5.73 -5.38
N SER A 418 7.12 -6.29 -4.55
CA SER A 418 7.48 -6.90 -3.27
C SER A 418 8.41 -8.11 -3.47
N ASN A 419 8.11 -8.95 -4.46
CA ASN A 419 8.95 -10.11 -4.79
C ASN A 419 10.34 -9.69 -5.27
N ILE A 420 10.42 -8.72 -6.19
CA ILE A 420 11.70 -8.19 -6.67
C ILE A 420 12.54 -7.61 -5.53
N LEU A 421 11.93 -6.83 -4.64
CA LEU A 421 12.62 -6.24 -3.50
C LEU A 421 13.14 -7.32 -2.52
N ARG A 422 12.35 -8.36 -2.27
CA ARG A 422 12.73 -9.48 -1.38
C ARG A 422 13.88 -10.29 -1.93
N GLU A 423 13.81 -10.65 -3.20
CA GLU A 423 14.76 -11.54 -3.84
C GLU A 423 16.00 -10.83 -4.37
N GLY A 424 15.91 -9.53 -4.59
CA GLY A 424 17.03 -8.71 -5.09
C GLY A 424 17.37 -8.95 -6.55
N ASN A 425 16.44 -9.50 -7.34
CA ASN A 425 16.62 -9.78 -8.76
C ASN A 425 15.36 -9.47 -9.57
N GLY A 426 15.46 -9.46 -10.89
CA GLY A 426 14.31 -9.27 -11.79
C GLY A 426 13.83 -7.83 -11.92
N ASN A 427 14.56 -6.82 -11.41
CA ASN A 427 14.19 -5.43 -11.56
C ASN A 427 14.32 -4.99 -13.03
N THR A 428 13.21 -4.65 -13.66
CA THR A 428 13.12 -4.22 -15.07
C THR A 428 12.32 -2.94 -15.20
N ASP A 429 12.67 -2.10 -16.16
CA ASP A 429 12.02 -0.82 -16.43
C ASP A 429 10.62 -0.93 -17.07
N LYS A 430 10.24 -2.16 -17.47
CA LYS A 430 8.93 -2.50 -18.04
C LYS A 430 8.22 -3.52 -17.18
N ILE A 431 6.89 -3.43 -17.14
CA ILE A 431 6.05 -4.41 -16.44
C ILE A 431 6.34 -5.81 -17.00
N PRO A 432 6.63 -6.81 -16.14
CA PRO A 432 6.94 -8.17 -16.59
C PRO A 432 5.81 -8.81 -17.38
N ARG A 433 6.14 -9.42 -18.52
CA ARG A 433 5.15 -10.04 -19.43
C ARG A 433 4.27 -11.10 -18.76
N TYR A 434 4.79 -11.84 -17.78
CA TYR A 434 4.03 -12.89 -17.10
C TYR A 434 2.79 -12.35 -16.36
N LEU A 435 2.78 -11.08 -15.96
CA LEU A 435 1.61 -10.45 -15.33
C LEU A 435 0.46 -10.29 -16.35
N PHE A 436 0.77 -9.93 -17.60
CA PHE A 436 -0.23 -9.84 -18.66
C PHE A 436 -0.80 -11.20 -19.05
N ASN A 437 -0.06 -12.28 -18.89
CA ASN A 437 -0.54 -13.64 -19.16
C ASN A 437 -1.61 -14.12 -18.16
N LYS A 438 -1.77 -13.42 -17.03
CA LYS A 438 -2.82 -13.66 -16.04
C LYS A 438 -4.12 -12.89 -16.36
N ILE A 439 -4.08 -11.96 -17.32
CA ILE A 439 -5.27 -11.23 -17.81
C ILE A 439 -5.98 -12.15 -18.81
N LYS A 440 -6.92 -12.95 -18.33
CA LYS A 440 -7.81 -13.80 -19.15
C LYS A 440 -9.25 -13.31 -19.06
#